data_53e12bec1dd0dfc4e5716dc11786f21d
#
_entry.id   53e12bec1dd0dfc4e5716dc11786f21d
#
_cell.length_a   1.000
_cell.length_b   1.000
_cell.length_c   1.000
_cell.angle_alpha   90.00
_cell.angle_beta   90.00
_cell.angle_gamma   90.00
#
_symmetry.space_group_name_H-M   'P 1'
#
loop_
_entity.id
_entity.type
_entity.pdbx_description
1 polymer ?
#
loop_
_entity_poly.entity_id
_entity_poly.type
_entity_poly.pdbx_seq_one_letter_code
_entity_poly.pdbx_strand_id
1 'polypeptide(L)'
;MAPLIVMLAAWLVARLAGIAGLWLQADSWTGALRIALAAMFVFTAVSHFHPRTRPDLIRLVPATLPAPALLVSATGVLELLGAIGLMLPRALPAAAYGLMALLVAMFPANVRAAREGLMIAGRRTAPLVWRLPLQLSWIAALWWVRGPY
;
A
#
# COMPACT_ATOMS: atom_id res chain seq x y z
N MET A 1 1.72 -0.14 -11.41
CA MET A 1 3.17 0.02 -11.12
C MET A 1 3.51 1.27 -10.29
N ALA A 2 2.65 2.31 -10.26
CA ALA A 2 2.93 3.53 -9.49
C ALA A 2 3.26 3.30 -7.99
N PRO A 3 2.53 2.45 -7.22
CA PRO A 3 2.87 2.22 -5.82
C PRO A 3 4.28 1.63 -5.61
N LEU A 4 4.72 0.73 -6.50
CA LEU A 4 6.08 0.18 -6.45
C LEU A 4 7.13 1.27 -6.68
N ILE A 5 6.91 2.15 -7.67
CA ILE A 5 7.84 3.26 -7.96
C ILE A 5 7.95 4.18 -6.75
N VAL A 6 6.81 4.54 -6.12
CA VAL A 6 6.80 5.37 -4.91
C VAL A 6 7.55 4.68 -3.77
N MET A 7 7.32 3.39 -3.55
CA MET A 7 8.02 2.63 -2.52
C MET A 7 9.53 2.60 -2.75
N LEU A 8 9.99 2.30 -3.96
CA LEU A 8 11.42 2.24 -4.28
C LEU A 8 12.09 3.61 -4.17
N ALA A 9 11.43 4.67 -4.69
CA ALA A 9 11.93 6.04 -4.57
C ALA A 9 12.03 6.48 -3.10
N ALA A 10 10.98 6.25 -2.32
CA ALA A 10 10.97 6.57 -0.89
C ALA A 10 12.04 5.78 -0.11
N TRP A 11 12.23 4.50 -0.45
CA TRP A 11 13.27 3.69 0.15
C TRP A 11 14.67 4.24 -0.15
N LEU A 12 14.95 4.58 -1.41
CA LEU A 12 16.24 5.15 -1.81
C LEU A 12 16.51 6.47 -1.09
N VAL A 13 15.53 7.39 -1.09
CA VAL A 13 15.65 8.68 -0.41
C VAL A 13 15.87 8.49 1.10
N ALA A 14 15.11 7.61 1.73
CA ALA A 14 15.27 7.31 3.15
C ALA A 14 16.67 6.75 3.46
N ARG A 15 17.17 5.79 2.66
CA ARG A 15 18.51 5.22 2.84
C ARG A 15 19.62 6.26 2.67
N LEU A 16 19.53 7.11 1.66
CA LEU A 16 20.50 8.18 1.44
C LEU A 16 20.50 9.18 2.61
N ALA A 17 19.32 9.56 3.10
CA ALA A 17 19.17 10.45 4.25
C ALA A 17 19.72 9.79 5.54
N GLY A 18 19.50 8.49 5.74
CA GLY A 18 20.06 7.74 6.88
C GLY A 18 21.58 7.68 6.83
N ILE A 19 22.17 7.30 5.69
CA ILE A 19 23.64 7.24 5.50
C ILE A 19 24.26 8.64 5.69
N ALA A 20 23.59 9.69 5.27
CA ALA A 20 24.03 11.08 5.48
C ALA A 20 23.87 11.57 6.93
N GLY A 21 23.35 10.74 7.85
CA GLY A 21 23.09 11.13 9.24
C GLY A 21 21.92 12.10 9.44
N LEU A 22 21.14 12.39 8.39
CA LEU A 22 20.02 13.31 8.45
C LEU A 22 18.77 12.71 9.09
N TRP A 23 18.67 11.35 9.08
CA TRP A 23 17.51 10.63 9.60
C TRP A 23 17.92 9.28 10.20
N LEU A 24 18.16 9.24 11.49
CA LEU A 24 18.66 8.05 12.19
C LEU A 24 17.78 6.80 12.03
N GLN A 25 16.45 6.97 11.96
CA GLN A 25 15.54 5.82 11.76
C GLN A 25 15.70 5.17 10.37
N ALA A 26 16.20 5.90 9.40
CA ALA A 26 16.41 5.45 8.02
C ALA A 26 17.81 4.86 7.80
N ASP A 27 18.68 4.87 8.81
CA ASP A 27 20.03 4.33 8.72
C ASP A 27 20.06 2.80 8.59
N SER A 28 19.07 2.11 9.13
CA SER A 28 18.92 0.66 8.93
C SER A 28 18.08 0.35 7.67
N TRP A 29 18.37 -0.82 7.05
CA TRP A 29 17.58 -1.35 5.92
C TRP A 29 16.09 -1.48 6.26
N THR A 30 15.81 -1.95 7.46
CA THR A 30 14.46 -2.15 7.98
C THR A 30 13.75 -0.83 8.23
N GLY A 31 14.45 0.16 8.79
CA GLY A 31 13.89 1.49 9.01
C GLY A 31 13.55 2.18 7.70
N ALA A 32 14.46 2.15 6.72
CA ALA A 32 14.19 2.70 5.39
C ALA A 32 13.03 1.98 4.68
N LEU A 33 12.94 0.64 4.79
CA LEU A 33 11.84 -0.13 4.21
C LEU A 33 10.50 0.21 4.87
N ARG A 34 10.48 0.45 6.19
CA ARG A 34 9.29 0.88 6.93
C ARG A 34 8.78 2.23 6.44
N ILE A 35 9.68 3.20 6.26
CA ILE A 35 9.36 4.52 5.70
C ILE A 35 8.82 4.39 4.28
N ALA A 36 9.44 3.56 3.46
CA ALA A 36 9.03 3.32 2.09
C ALA A 36 7.62 2.70 1.98
N LEU A 37 7.32 1.72 2.83
CA LEU A 37 5.98 1.13 2.92
C LEU A 37 4.94 2.15 3.37
N ALA A 38 5.26 2.96 4.39
CA ALA A 38 4.36 4.03 4.85
C ALA A 38 4.08 5.04 3.73
N ALA A 39 5.11 5.51 3.01
CA ALA A 39 4.94 6.41 1.87
C ALA A 39 4.09 5.79 0.74
N MET A 40 4.30 4.52 0.44
CA MET A 40 3.49 3.79 -0.54
C MET A 40 2.02 3.72 -0.12
N PHE A 41 1.73 3.37 1.14
CA PHE A 41 0.35 3.30 1.63
C PHE A 41 -0.32 4.67 1.72
N VAL A 42 0.40 5.74 2.05
CA VAL A 42 -0.12 7.11 1.94
C VAL A 42 -0.48 7.43 0.49
N PHE A 43 0.38 7.11 -0.46
CA PHE A 43 0.10 7.33 -1.89
C PHE A 43 -1.13 6.56 -2.37
N THR A 44 -1.28 5.28 -1.97
CA THR A 44 -2.48 4.50 -2.33
C THR A 44 -3.71 5.01 -1.61
N ALA A 45 -3.63 5.37 -0.33
CA ALA A 45 -4.72 5.97 0.43
C ALA A 45 -5.25 7.25 -0.22
N VAL A 46 -4.37 8.15 -0.64
CA VAL A 46 -4.76 9.37 -1.38
C VAL A 46 -5.54 9.03 -2.65
N SER A 47 -5.15 7.96 -3.36
CA SER A 47 -5.84 7.53 -4.58
C SER A 47 -7.30 7.14 -4.33
N HIS A 48 -7.67 6.68 -3.13
CA HIS A 48 -9.04 6.33 -2.75
C HIS A 48 -9.97 7.55 -2.64
N PHE A 49 -9.40 8.75 -2.43
CA PHE A 49 -10.17 10.00 -2.28
C PHE A 49 -10.01 10.94 -3.48
N HIS A 50 -9.03 10.68 -4.35
CA HIS A 50 -8.74 11.55 -5.47
C HIS A 50 -9.84 11.48 -6.55
N PRO A 51 -10.38 12.62 -7.06
CA PRO A 51 -11.51 12.65 -7.98
C PRO A 51 -11.34 11.84 -9.27
N ARG A 52 -10.11 11.73 -9.79
CA ARG A 52 -9.82 10.98 -11.04
C ARG A 52 -9.72 9.47 -10.85
N THR A 53 -9.38 8.99 -9.65
CA THR A 53 -9.14 7.57 -9.40
C THR A 53 -10.27 6.92 -8.64
N ARG A 54 -10.94 7.64 -7.74
CA ARG A 54 -12.02 7.14 -6.89
C ARG A 54 -13.17 6.45 -7.67
N PRO A 55 -13.72 7.04 -8.75
CA PRO A 55 -14.80 6.39 -9.50
C PRO A 55 -14.40 5.02 -10.07
N ASP A 56 -13.16 4.92 -10.54
CA ASP A 56 -12.62 3.68 -11.08
C ASP A 56 -12.40 2.65 -9.98
N LEU A 57 -11.86 3.06 -8.82
CA LEU A 57 -11.69 2.17 -7.66
C LEU A 57 -13.03 1.60 -7.16
N ILE A 58 -14.09 2.41 -7.18
CA ILE A 58 -15.46 1.95 -6.85
C ILE A 58 -15.92 0.86 -7.83
N ARG A 59 -15.61 0.99 -9.11
CA ARG A 59 -15.93 -0.02 -10.13
C ARG A 59 -15.16 -1.33 -9.96
N LEU A 60 -13.98 -1.29 -9.31
CA LEU A 60 -13.19 -2.49 -9.04
C LEU A 60 -13.82 -3.39 -7.97
N VAL A 61 -14.63 -2.82 -7.08
CA VAL A 61 -15.28 -3.59 -6.02
C VAL A 61 -16.21 -4.62 -6.63
N PRO A 62 -16.12 -5.92 -6.26
CA PRO A 62 -17.03 -6.95 -6.75
C PRO A 62 -18.51 -6.57 -6.51
N ALA A 63 -19.36 -6.83 -7.51
CA ALA A 63 -20.80 -6.51 -7.43
C ALA A 63 -21.54 -7.26 -6.30
N THR A 64 -20.95 -8.33 -5.79
CA THR A 64 -21.48 -9.10 -4.66
C THR A 64 -21.30 -8.41 -3.30
N LEU A 65 -20.44 -7.37 -3.24
CA LEU A 65 -20.19 -6.62 -2.02
C LEU A 65 -21.07 -5.37 -1.94
N PRO A 66 -21.70 -5.11 -0.77
CA PRO A 66 -22.54 -3.94 -0.58
C PRO A 66 -21.70 -2.65 -0.46
N ALA A 67 -22.34 -1.51 -0.75
CA ALA A 67 -21.80 -0.18 -0.49
C ALA A 67 -20.36 0.05 -1.01
N PRO A 68 -20.07 -0.13 -2.31
CA PRO A 68 -18.70 -0.08 -2.83
C PRO A 68 -17.98 1.26 -2.57
N ALA A 69 -18.71 2.38 -2.57
CA ALA A 69 -18.12 3.69 -2.24
C ALA A 69 -17.67 3.78 -0.78
N LEU A 70 -18.39 3.14 0.14
CA LEU A 70 -18.01 3.08 1.56
C LEU A 70 -16.78 2.18 1.74
N LEU A 71 -16.75 1.01 1.06
CA LEU A 71 -15.60 0.12 1.11
C LEU A 71 -14.33 0.79 0.59
N VAL A 72 -14.41 1.54 -0.50
CA VAL A 72 -13.27 2.32 -1.03
C VAL A 72 -12.82 3.38 -0.04
N SER A 73 -13.74 4.07 0.65
CA SER A 73 -13.37 5.06 1.68
C SER A 73 -12.75 4.39 2.90
N ALA A 74 -13.34 3.29 3.38
CA ALA A 74 -12.84 2.57 4.55
C ALA A 74 -11.44 2.01 4.31
N THR A 75 -11.18 1.41 3.13
CA THR A 75 -9.85 0.91 2.78
C THR A 75 -8.83 2.03 2.71
N GLY A 76 -9.15 3.18 2.12
CA GLY A 76 -8.26 4.34 2.11
C GLY A 76 -7.93 4.88 3.49
N VAL A 77 -8.91 4.94 4.40
CA VAL A 77 -8.69 5.34 5.81
C VAL A 77 -7.80 4.31 6.53
N LEU A 78 -8.07 3.01 6.35
CA LEU A 78 -7.28 1.95 6.97
C LEU A 78 -5.83 1.91 6.46
N GLU A 79 -5.60 2.17 5.16
CA GLU A 79 -4.25 2.35 4.61
C GLU A 79 -3.51 3.52 5.28
N LEU A 80 -4.18 4.66 5.45
CA LEU A 80 -3.59 5.84 6.08
C LEU A 80 -3.26 5.59 7.56
N LEU A 81 -4.20 5.00 8.30
CA LEU A 81 -3.97 4.62 9.70
C LEU A 81 -2.84 3.60 9.84
N GLY A 82 -2.80 2.61 8.94
CA GLY A 82 -1.71 1.65 8.86
C GLY A 82 -0.36 2.31 8.57
N ALA A 83 -0.30 3.23 7.62
CA ALA A 83 0.92 3.97 7.29
C ALA A 83 1.44 4.79 8.49
N ILE A 84 0.55 5.47 9.23
CA ILE A 84 0.89 6.17 10.47
C ILE A 84 1.39 5.17 11.53
N GLY A 85 0.67 4.05 11.70
CA GLY A 85 1.02 3.00 12.66
C GLY A 85 2.38 2.36 12.40
N LEU A 86 2.79 2.23 11.13
CA LEU A 86 4.14 1.76 10.78
C LEU A 86 5.25 2.68 11.33
N MET A 87 4.97 3.96 11.53
CA MET A 87 5.93 4.94 12.06
C MET A 87 5.95 5.01 13.59
N LEU A 88 4.98 4.40 14.25
CA LEU A 88 4.83 4.41 15.70
C LEU A 88 5.31 3.07 16.30
N PRO A 89 6.40 3.02 17.09
CA PRO A 89 6.97 1.76 17.59
C PRO A 89 5.95 0.87 18.32
N ARG A 90 5.05 1.47 19.11
CA ARG A 90 4.02 0.73 19.86
C ARG A 90 2.89 0.17 18.99
N ALA A 91 2.59 0.82 17.87
CA ALA A 91 1.53 0.42 16.93
C ALA A 91 2.06 -0.45 15.78
N LEU A 92 3.36 -0.51 15.59
CA LEU A 92 4.01 -1.15 14.44
C LEU A 92 3.52 -2.59 14.18
N PRO A 93 3.49 -3.52 15.15
CA PRO A 93 3.04 -4.87 14.86
C PRO A 93 1.57 -4.91 14.43
N ALA A 94 0.72 -4.17 15.13
CA ALA A 94 -0.72 -4.11 14.80
C ALA A 94 -0.97 -3.48 13.43
N ALA A 95 -0.25 -2.41 13.09
CA ALA A 95 -0.32 -1.76 11.79
C ALA A 95 0.13 -2.71 10.66
N ALA A 96 1.25 -3.41 10.83
CA ALA A 96 1.76 -4.34 9.84
C ALA A 96 0.77 -5.50 9.59
N TYR A 97 0.24 -6.13 10.66
CA TYR A 97 -0.78 -7.17 10.52
C TYR A 97 -2.08 -6.64 9.91
N GLY A 98 -2.53 -5.46 10.32
CA GLY A 98 -3.72 -4.82 9.75
C GLY A 98 -3.58 -4.54 8.26
N LEU A 99 -2.43 -4.00 7.83
CA LEU A 99 -2.15 -3.77 6.41
C LEU A 99 -2.02 -5.07 5.61
N MET A 100 -1.42 -6.13 6.16
CA MET A 100 -1.40 -7.43 5.50
C MET A 100 -2.82 -7.99 5.31
N ALA A 101 -3.66 -7.93 6.35
CA ALA A 101 -5.05 -8.35 6.25
C ALA A 101 -5.84 -7.52 5.22
N LEU A 102 -5.60 -6.20 5.19
CA LEU A 102 -6.23 -5.30 4.23
C LEU A 102 -5.82 -5.63 2.79
N LEU A 103 -4.54 -5.90 2.53
CA LEU A 103 -4.06 -6.33 1.21
C LEU A 103 -4.76 -7.62 0.76
N VAL A 104 -4.92 -8.59 1.66
CA VAL A 104 -5.64 -9.84 1.37
C VAL A 104 -7.11 -9.56 1.10
N ALA A 105 -7.77 -8.73 1.91
CA ALA A 105 -9.19 -8.36 1.73
C ALA A 105 -9.45 -7.62 0.42
N MET A 106 -8.50 -6.79 -0.06
CA MET A 106 -8.62 -6.08 -1.34
C MET A 106 -8.26 -6.95 -2.56
N PHE A 107 -7.72 -8.15 -2.36
CA PHE A 107 -7.28 -8.99 -3.47
C PHE A 107 -8.38 -9.38 -4.46
N PRO A 108 -9.63 -9.70 -4.04
CA PRO A 108 -10.73 -9.98 -4.98
C PRO A 108 -10.98 -8.83 -5.98
N ALA A 109 -10.91 -7.57 -5.54
CA ALA A 109 -11.02 -6.41 -6.42
C ALA A 109 -9.85 -6.33 -7.41
N ASN A 110 -8.63 -6.67 -6.97
CA ASN A 110 -7.45 -6.74 -7.82
C ASN A 110 -7.54 -7.85 -8.87
N VAL A 111 -8.08 -9.01 -8.52
CA VAL A 111 -8.34 -10.12 -9.46
C VAL A 111 -9.38 -9.71 -10.50
N ARG A 112 -10.48 -9.10 -10.07
CA ARG A 112 -11.52 -8.60 -10.95
C ARG A 112 -10.96 -7.57 -11.94
N ALA A 113 -10.22 -6.58 -11.45
CA ALA A 113 -9.60 -5.56 -12.29
C ALA A 113 -8.70 -6.15 -13.39
N ALA A 114 -7.92 -7.18 -13.03
CA ALA A 114 -7.04 -7.85 -13.98
C ALA A 114 -7.78 -8.70 -15.00
N ARG A 115 -8.84 -9.42 -14.59
CA ARG A 115 -9.64 -10.29 -15.47
C ARG A 115 -10.52 -9.51 -16.44
N GLU A 116 -11.14 -8.44 -15.96
CA GLU A 116 -12.05 -7.59 -16.75
C GLU A 116 -11.31 -6.49 -17.53
N GLY A 117 -9.99 -6.36 -17.37
CA GLY A 117 -9.18 -5.33 -18.04
C GLY A 117 -9.57 -3.91 -17.66
N LEU A 118 -10.03 -3.71 -16.41
CA LEU A 118 -10.52 -2.42 -15.93
C LEU A 118 -9.40 -1.38 -15.94
N MET A 119 -9.79 -0.11 -16.10
CA MET A 119 -8.86 1.02 -16.14
C MET A 119 -8.92 1.82 -14.84
N ILE A 120 -7.80 2.43 -14.47
CA ILE A 120 -7.71 3.41 -13.38
C ILE A 120 -7.06 4.66 -13.96
N ALA A 121 -7.74 5.79 -13.91
CA ALA A 121 -7.30 7.08 -14.48
C ALA A 121 -6.83 6.96 -15.93
N GLY A 122 -7.60 6.23 -16.75
CA GLY A 122 -7.32 6.05 -18.19
C GLY A 122 -6.18 5.06 -18.51
N ARG A 123 -5.60 4.38 -17.51
CA ARG A 123 -4.54 3.37 -17.71
C ARG A 123 -5.04 1.98 -17.35
N ARG A 124 -4.75 1.01 -18.21
CA ARG A 124 -5.08 -0.40 -17.91
C ARG A 124 -4.41 -0.84 -16.61
N THR A 125 -5.15 -1.57 -15.80
CA THR A 125 -4.60 -2.20 -14.61
C THR A 125 -3.59 -3.28 -14.99
N ALA A 126 -2.55 -3.46 -14.19
CA ALA A 126 -1.54 -4.49 -14.45
C ALA A 126 -2.18 -5.89 -14.46
N PRO A 127 -1.73 -6.80 -15.34
CA PRO A 127 -2.16 -8.19 -15.35
C PRO A 127 -1.91 -8.89 -14.02
N LEU A 128 -2.68 -9.94 -13.73
CA LEU A 128 -2.60 -10.67 -12.47
C LEU A 128 -1.20 -11.28 -12.22
N VAL A 129 -0.51 -11.68 -13.29
CA VAL A 129 0.86 -12.21 -13.26
C VAL A 129 1.87 -11.24 -12.60
N TRP A 130 1.62 -9.94 -12.67
CA TRP A 130 2.43 -8.92 -12.00
C TRP A 130 1.83 -8.48 -10.66
N ARG A 131 0.50 -8.45 -10.54
CA ARG A 131 -0.17 -8.01 -9.32
C ARG A 131 0.04 -8.97 -8.16
N LEU A 132 -0.06 -10.28 -8.41
CA LEU A 132 0.10 -11.28 -7.36
C LEU A 132 1.51 -11.29 -6.75
N PRO A 133 2.61 -11.37 -7.53
CA PRO A 133 3.96 -11.27 -6.96
C PRO A 133 4.20 -9.95 -6.20
N LEU A 134 3.71 -8.82 -6.72
CA LEU A 134 3.84 -7.53 -6.05
C LEU A 134 3.11 -7.51 -4.71
N GLN A 135 1.89 -8.04 -4.65
CA GLN A 135 1.14 -8.12 -3.40
C GLN A 135 1.84 -9.02 -2.38
N LEU A 136 2.34 -10.19 -2.82
CA LEU A 136 3.09 -11.08 -1.96
C LEU A 136 4.39 -10.43 -1.44
N SER A 137 5.09 -9.67 -2.28
CA SER A 137 6.28 -8.93 -1.86
C SER A 137 5.98 -7.85 -0.81
N TRP A 138 4.85 -7.14 -0.93
CA TRP A 138 4.42 -6.17 0.08
C TRP A 138 4.02 -6.84 1.40
N ILE A 139 3.32 -7.98 1.33
CA ILE A 139 3.01 -8.78 2.53
C ILE A 139 4.30 -9.27 3.20
N ALA A 140 5.25 -9.78 2.43
CA ALA A 140 6.55 -10.22 2.95
C ALA A 140 7.35 -9.05 3.55
N ALA A 141 7.35 -7.87 2.93
CA ALA A 141 7.98 -6.68 3.45
C ALA A 141 7.34 -6.21 4.77
N LEU A 142 6.00 -6.20 4.87
CA LEU A 142 5.29 -5.90 6.11
C LEU A 142 5.60 -6.92 7.21
N TRP A 143 5.65 -8.20 6.84
CA TRP A 143 6.05 -9.26 7.77
C TRP A 143 7.47 -9.05 8.29
N TRP A 144 8.38 -8.64 7.42
CA TRP A 144 9.77 -8.36 7.79
C TRP A 144 9.88 -7.19 8.77
N VAL A 145 9.19 -6.08 8.51
CA VAL A 145 9.32 -4.84 9.31
C VAL A 145 8.48 -4.82 10.60
N ARG A 146 7.61 -5.82 10.85
CA ARG A 146 6.68 -5.84 11.99
C ARG A 146 7.34 -6.00 13.36
N GLY A 147 8.58 -6.52 13.39
CA GLY A 147 9.28 -6.81 14.63
C GLY A 147 10.03 -5.60 15.19
N PRO A 148 10.34 -5.60 16.49
CA PRO A 148 11.32 -4.70 17.08
C PRO A 148 12.72 -5.11 16.56
N TYR A 149 13.49 -4.14 16.12
CA TYR A 149 14.89 -4.31 15.77
C TYR A 149 15.70 -3.33 16.60
#